data_2726ccfe3e508b73441f65919c706b4e
#
_entry.id   2726ccfe3e508b73441f65919c706b4e
#
_cell.length_a   1.000
_cell.length_b   1.000
_cell.length_c   1.000
_cell.angle_alpha   90.00
_cell.angle_beta   90.00
_cell.angle_gamma   90.00
#
_symmetry.space_group_name_H-M   'P 1'
#
loop_
_entity.id
_entity.type
_entity.pdbx_description
1 polymer ?
#
loop_
_entity_poly.entity_id
_entity_poly.type
_entity_poly.pdbx_seq_one_letter_code
_entity_poly.pdbx_strand_id
1 'polypeptide(L)'
;MEEQEKKKRIELEQDMSWKMYQILTITACTANLIGTICNFCIHGTKLPTILCGICLLMIVTIGIAGWTTKKVQIPAVLIILILVWFEFPYLYYCYGDASIVYLILGVVGLAIFFPRNVVIVSFAVTLLEYLVIMMNSFERPSVWRNMDEAGKIGTTLGSFVIVGVSVFAMIFELLRRYEAQRKQLLSLSEDLEFAAHHDPLTRLYNRRYLVNQVNEWIRKPEKNFWICLLYTSDAADD
;
A
#
# COMPACT_ATOMS: atom_id res chain seq x y z
N MET A 1 8.45 29.09 -7.14
CA MET A 1 8.51 28.27 -5.91
C MET A 1 7.38 27.24 -5.90
N GLU A 2 6.13 27.66 -6.01
CA GLU A 2 4.94 26.79 -5.99
C GLU A 2 4.93 25.73 -7.11
N GLU A 3 5.39 26.07 -8.31
CA GLU A 3 5.46 25.15 -9.46
C GLU A 3 6.56 24.08 -9.29
N GLN A 4 7.66 24.40 -8.64
CA GLN A 4 8.72 23.44 -8.31
C GLN A 4 8.29 22.47 -7.21
N GLU A 5 7.55 22.94 -6.21
CA GLU A 5 6.98 22.08 -5.16
C GLU A 5 5.92 21.14 -5.72
N LYS A 6 5.06 21.62 -6.61
CA LYS A 6 4.06 20.80 -7.29
C LYS A 6 4.71 19.69 -8.14
N LYS A 7 5.78 20.04 -8.86
CA LYS A 7 6.55 19.06 -9.66
C LYS A 7 7.19 17.99 -8.78
N LYS A 8 7.80 18.41 -7.66
CA LYS A 8 8.43 17.49 -6.69
C LYS A 8 7.41 16.54 -6.04
N ARG A 9 6.18 17.02 -5.75
CA ARG A 9 5.08 16.16 -5.25
C ARG A 9 4.66 15.11 -6.29
N ILE A 10 4.48 15.51 -7.55
CA ILE A 10 4.08 14.58 -8.62
C ILE A 10 5.16 13.51 -8.83
N GLU A 11 6.43 13.88 -8.82
CA GLU A 11 7.55 12.93 -8.93
C GLU A 11 7.57 11.95 -7.75
N LEU A 12 7.30 12.42 -6.53
CA LEU A 12 7.24 11.58 -5.34
C LEU A 12 6.07 10.59 -5.36
N GLU A 13 4.90 11.04 -5.80
CA GLU A 13 3.71 10.18 -5.96
C GLU A 13 3.94 9.11 -7.04
N GLN A 14 4.62 9.47 -8.14
CA GLN A 14 4.96 8.52 -9.20
C GLN A 14 5.98 7.48 -8.73
N ASP A 15 7.02 7.88 -8.00
CA ASP A 15 8.01 6.95 -7.43
C ASP A 15 7.37 6.00 -6.41
N MET A 16 6.48 6.52 -5.56
CA MET A 16 5.71 5.68 -4.63
C MET A 16 4.82 4.66 -5.36
N SER A 17 4.07 5.10 -6.35
CA SER A 17 3.21 4.22 -7.14
C SER A 17 4.01 3.15 -7.87
N TRP A 18 5.19 3.51 -8.37
CA TRP A 18 6.12 2.60 -9.03
C TRP A 18 6.63 1.50 -8.09
N LYS A 19 7.11 1.87 -6.90
CA LYS A 19 7.59 0.91 -5.90
C LYS A 19 6.47 -0.05 -5.43
N MET A 20 5.25 0.47 -5.25
CA MET A 20 4.07 -0.34 -4.92
C MET A 20 3.82 -1.40 -5.99
N TYR A 21 3.84 -0.97 -7.25
CA TYR A 21 3.62 -1.86 -8.37
C TYR A 21 4.69 -2.96 -8.46
N GLN A 22 5.97 -2.61 -8.24
CA GLN A 22 7.05 -3.59 -8.21
C GLN A 22 6.81 -4.67 -7.16
N ILE A 23 6.45 -4.26 -5.93
CA ILE A 23 6.19 -5.20 -4.83
C ILE A 23 4.98 -6.07 -5.13
N LEU A 24 3.87 -5.47 -5.60
CA LEU A 24 2.70 -6.23 -6.02
C LEU A 24 3.06 -7.29 -7.05
N THR A 25 3.73 -6.88 -8.13
CA THR A 25 4.06 -7.77 -9.24
C THR A 25 5.01 -8.88 -8.80
N ILE A 26 6.07 -8.57 -8.05
CA ILE A 26 7.03 -9.56 -7.55
C ILE A 26 6.33 -10.53 -6.60
N THR A 27 5.54 -10.02 -5.64
CA THR A 27 4.82 -10.87 -4.69
C THR A 27 3.79 -11.75 -5.38
N ALA A 28 3.01 -11.21 -6.32
CA ALA A 28 2.03 -11.96 -7.08
C ALA A 28 2.70 -13.06 -7.95
N CYS A 29 3.77 -12.73 -8.67
CA CYS A 29 4.50 -13.70 -9.48
C CYS A 29 5.14 -14.80 -8.63
N THR A 30 5.81 -14.46 -7.54
CA THR A 30 6.48 -15.45 -6.67
C THR A 30 5.49 -16.35 -5.95
N ALA A 31 4.42 -15.78 -5.37
CA ALA A 31 3.38 -16.56 -4.69
C ALA A 31 2.66 -17.50 -5.68
N ASN A 32 2.31 -17.00 -6.87
CA ASN A 32 1.63 -17.79 -7.88
C ASN A 32 2.54 -18.88 -8.48
N LEU A 33 3.83 -18.58 -8.68
CA LEU A 33 4.81 -19.57 -9.13
C LEU A 33 4.95 -20.71 -8.11
N ILE A 34 5.12 -20.39 -6.84
CA ILE A 34 5.20 -21.38 -5.76
C ILE A 34 3.91 -22.18 -5.68
N GLY A 35 2.74 -21.53 -5.73
CA GLY A 35 1.44 -22.20 -5.75
C GLY A 35 1.28 -23.15 -6.94
N THR A 36 1.68 -22.73 -8.13
CA THR A 36 1.65 -23.58 -9.35
C THR A 36 2.56 -24.80 -9.21
N ILE A 37 3.79 -24.63 -8.69
CA ILE A 37 4.72 -25.72 -8.44
C ILE A 37 4.15 -26.70 -7.41
N CYS A 38 3.63 -26.20 -6.29
CA CYS A 38 2.99 -27.02 -5.26
C CYS A 38 1.80 -27.81 -5.82
N ASN A 39 0.93 -27.15 -6.60
CA ASN A 39 -0.18 -27.81 -7.27
C ASN A 39 0.29 -28.89 -8.24
N PHE A 40 1.35 -28.63 -8.99
CA PHE A 40 1.93 -29.62 -9.90
C PHE A 40 2.49 -30.82 -9.15
N CYS A 41 3.23 -30.61 -8.07
CA CYS A 41 3.81 -31.69 -7.26
C CYS A 41 2.73 -32.57 -6.59
N ILE A 42 1.61 -31.97 -6.15
CA ILE A 42 0.55 -32.69 -5.44
C ILE A 42 -0.45 -33.32 -6.41
N HIS A 43 -0.78 -32.64 -7.50
CA HIS A 43 -1.91 -33.02 -8.39
C HIS A 43 -1.51 -33.35 -9.82
N GLY A 44 -0.24 -33.12 -10.20
CA GLY A 44 0.22 -33.27 -11.58
C GLY A 44 -0.39 -32.21 -12.50
N THR A 45 -0.61 -32.60 -13.78
CA THR A 45 -1.16 -31.73 -14.83
C THR A 45 -2.68 -31.66 -14.84
N LYS A 46 -3.34 -31.56 -13.67
CA LYS A 46 -4.80 -31.40 -13.61
C LYS A 46 -5.23 -29.97 -13.89
N LEU A 47 -6.51 -29.76 -14.16
CA LEU A 47 -7.07 -28.48 -14.53
C LEU A 47 -6.70 -27.32 -13.58
N PRO A 48 -6.71 -27.47 -12.23
CA PRO A 48 -6.29 -26.41 -11.33
C PRO A 48 -4.83 -25.95 -11.56
N THR A 49 -3.91 -26.90 -11.78
CA THR A 49 -2.51 -26.57 -12.06
C THR A 49 -2.35 -25.80 -13.37
N ILE A 50 -3.08 -26.21 -14.41
CA ILE A 50 -3.05 -25.57 -15.73
C ILE A 50 -3.58 -24.12 -15.61
N LEU A 51 -4.69 -23.91 -14.91
CA LEU A 51 -5.29 -22.58 -14.74
C LEU A 51 -4.39 -21.65 -13.91
N CYS A 52 -3.79 -22.12 -12.81
CA CYS A 52 -2.78 -21.36 -12.08
C CYS A 52 -1.58 -20.97 -12.97
N GLY A 53 -1.11 -21.88 -13.82
CA GLY A 53 -0.06 -21.61 -14.80
C GLY A 53 -0.45 -20.53 -15.82
N ILE A 54 -1.70 -20.54 -16.29
CA ILE A 54 -2.24 -19.51 -17.19
C ILE A 54 -2.31 -18.16 -16.45
N CYS A 55 -2.82 -18.14 -15.21
CA CYS A 55 -2.85 -16.93 -14.39
C CYS A 55 -1.44 -16.37 -14.17
N LEU A 56 -0.47 -17.22 -13.86
CA LEU A 56 0.93 -16.82 -13.73
C LEU A 56 1.46 -16.15 -15.01
N LEU A 57 1.22 -16.74 -16.18
CA LEU A 57 1.62 -16.16 -17.46
C LEU A 57 0.95 -14.81 -17.71
N MET A 58 -0.33 -14.67 -17.38
CA MET A 58 -1.05 -13.40 -17.48
C MET A 58 -0.47 -12.35 -16.55
N ILE A 59 -0.20 -12.69 -15.29
CA ILE A 59 0.39 -11.78 -14.30
C ILE A 59 1.78 -11.33 -14.74
N VAL A 60 2.62 -12.25 -15.22
CA VAL A 60 3.97 -11.93 -15.72
C VAL A 60 3.90 -10.99 -16.93
N THR A 61 3.05 -11.27 -17.92
CA THR A 61 2.91 -10.43 -19.12
C THR A 61 2.40 -9.03 -18.77
N ILE A 62 1.39 -8.92 -17.91
CA ILE A 62 0.87 -7.65 -17.43
C ILE A 62 1.95 -6.92 -16.58
N GLY A 63 2.68 -7.66 -15.76
CA GLY A 63 3.80 -7.16 -14.99
C GLY A 63 4.87 -6.52 -15.87
N ILE A 64 5.33 -7.22 -16.89
CA ILE A 64 6.32 -6.72 -17.86
C ILE A 64 5.78 -5.50 -18.61
N ALA A 65 4.51 -5.51 -19.02
CA ALA A 65 3.89 -4.38 -19.72
C ALA A 65 3.88 -3.11 -18.84
N GLY A 66 3.59 -3.20 -17.55
CA GLY A 66 3.67 -2.08 -16.62
C GLY A 66 5.11 -1.61 -16.39
N TRP A 67 6.07 -2.53 -16.35
CA TRP A 67 7.50 -2.21 -16.18
C TRP A 67 8.06 -1.46 -17.39
N THR A 68 7.70 -1.88 -18.60
CA THR A 68 8.17 -1.24 -19.85
C THR A 68 7.53 0.12 -20.11
N THR A 69 6.23 0.23 -19.86
CA THR A 69 5.47 1.47 -20.13
C THR A 69 5.55 2.49 -18.99
N LYS A 70 6.01 2.09 -17.80
CA LYS A 70 5.97 2.87 -16.54
C LYS A 70 4.55 3.35 -16.15
N LYS A 71 3.51 2.85 -16.81
CA LYS A 71 2.10 3.10 -16.48
C LYS A 71 1.63 1.99 -15.54
N VAL A 72 1.65 2.25 -14.24
CA VAL A 72 1.46 1.22 -13.21
C VAL A 72 0.02 0.99 -12.76
N GLN A 73 -0.85 1.99 -12.90
CA GLN A 73 -2.22 1.93 -12.36
C GLN A 73 -3.07 0.84 -13.02
N ILE A 74 -3.17 0.83 -14.34
CA ILE A 74 -3.98 -0.14 -15.08
C ILE A 74 -3.44 -1.57 -14.90
N PRO A 75 -2.12 -1.84 -15.08
CA PRO A 75 -1.56 -3.17 -14.83
C PRO A 75 -1.76 -3.65 -13.38
N ALA A 76 -1.61 -2.79 -12.38
CA ALA A 76 -1.86 -3.18 -10.98
C ALA A 76 -3.31 -3.60 -10.76
N VAL A 77 -4.27 -2.82 -11.29
CA VAL A 77 -5.70 -3.15 -11.24
C VAL A 77 -5.97 -4.50 -11.89
N LEU A 78 -5.44 -4.74 -13.09
CA LEU A 78 -5.65 -6.01 -13.80
C LEU A 78 -5.08 -7.22 -13.04
N ILE A 79 -3.89 -7.09 -12.45
CA ILE A 79 -3.30 -8.17 -11.63
C ILE A 79 -4.23 -8.48 -10.43
N ILE A 80 -4.70 -7.45 -9.73
CA ILE A 80 -5.56 -7.63 -8.56
C ILE A 80 -6.92 -8.25 -8.96
N LEU A 81 -7.50 -7.83 -10.07
CA LEU A 81 -8.76 -8.40 -10.57
C LEU A 81 -8.60 -9.88 -10.92
N ILE A 82 -7.51 -10.27 -11.59
CA ILE A 82 -7.24 -11.68 -11.91
C ILE A 82 -7.11 -12.50 -10.63
N LEU A 83 -6.39 -12.01 -9.63
CA LEU A 83 -6.19 -12.72 -8.38
C LEU A 83 -7.48 -12.82 -7.55
N VAL A 84 -8.13 -11.70 -7.30
CA VAL A 84 -9.23 -11.60 -6.33
C VAL A 84 -10.54 -12.17 -6.87
N TRP A 85 -10.86 -11.91 -8.13
CA TRP A 85 -12.17 -12.30 -8.70
C TRP A 85 -12.11 -13.50 -9.65
N PHE A 86 -10.93 -14.04 -9.90
CA PHE A 86 -10.81 -15.23 -10.73
C PHE A 86 -10.01 -16.33 -10.04
N GLU A 87 -8.75 -16.10 -9.70
CA GLU A 87 -7.86 -17.16 -9.23
C GLU A 87 -8.21 -17.63 -7.81
N PHE A 88 -8.37 -16.70 -6.85
CA PHE A 88 -8.62 -17.06 -5.46
C PHE A 88 -9.98 -17.74 -5.26
N PRO A 89 -11.10 -17.26 -5.84
CA PRO A 89 -12.37 -17.97 -5.79
C PRO A 89 -12.31 -19.35 -6.46
N TYR A 90 -11.59 -19.46 -7.57
CA TYR A 90 -11.39 -20.74 -8.22
C TYR A 90 -10.58 -21.72 -7.36
N LEU A 91 -9.52 -21.26 -6.70
CA LEU A 91 -8.78 -22.08 -5.73
C LEU A 91 -9.69 -22.52 -4.57
N TYR A 92 -10.53 -21.62 -4.06
CA TYR A 92 -11.51 -21.98 -3.04
C TYR A 92 -12.51 -23.02 -3.52
N TYR A 93 -12.99 -22.91 -4.74
CA TYR A 93 -13.84 -23.94 -5.34
C TYR A 93 -13.15 -25.31 -5.45
N CYS A 94 -11.87 -25.35 -5.84
CA CYS A 94 -11.10 -26.58 -6.00
C CYS A 94 -10.65 -27.21 -4.67
N TYR A 95 -10.17 -26.40 -3.72
CA TYR A 95 -9.47 -26.85 -2.52
C TYR A 95 -10.23 -26.55 -1.22
N GLY A 96 -11.38 -25.89 -1.29
CA GLY A 96 -12.22 -25.58 -0.14
C GLY A 96 -11.51 -24.78 0.93
N ASP A 97 -11.68 -25.18 2.20
CA ASP A 97 -11.25 -24.41 3.35
C ASP A 97 -9.74 -24.13 3.42
N ALA A 98 -8.92 -25.01 2.80
CA ALA A 98 -7.49 -24.79 2.67
C ALA A 98 -7.12 -23.49 1.95
N SER A 99 -7.99 -23.03 1.06
CA SER A 99 -7.75 -21.85 0.21
C SER A 99 -8.48 -20.58 0.67
N ILE A 100 -9.29 -20.66 1.74
CA ILE A 100 -10.05 -19.51 2.24
C ILE A 100 -9.12 -18.36 2.68
N VAL A 101 -7.89 -18.69 3.07
CA VAL A 101 -6.87 -17.72 3.50
C VAL A 101 -6.49 -16.73 2.40
N TYR A 102 -6.66 -17.09 1.11
CA TYR A 102 -6.42 -16.18 -0.02
C TYR A 102 -7.40 -15.00 -0.04
N LEU A 103 -8.57 -15.13 0.58
CA LEU A 103 -9.50 -14.02 0.79
C LEU A 103 -8.82 -12.86 1.56
N ILE A 104 -8.03 -13.19 2.59
CA ILE A 104 -7.29 -12.19 3.39
C ILE A 104 -6.30 -11.45 2.49
N LEU A 105 -5.55 -12.19 1.69
CA LEU A 105 -4.58 -11.59 0.75
C LEU A 105 -5.28 -10.67 -0.26
N GLY A 106 -6.43 -11.11 -0.79
CA GLY A 106 -7.25 -10.31 -1.70
C GLY A 106 -7.72 -9.00 -1.06
N VAL A 107 -8.25 -9.06 0.16
CA VAL A 107 -8.73 -7.87 0.90
C VAL A 107 -7.59 -6.90 1.18
N VAL A 108 -6.43 -7.39 1.61
CA VAL A 108 -5.24 -6.55 1.84
C VAL A 108 -4.77 -5.89 0.53
N GLY A 109 -4.71 -6.65 -0.57
CA GLY A 109 -4.36 -6.12 -1.88
C GLY A 109 -5.32 -5.02 -2.34
N LEU A 110 -6.64 -5.26 -2.23
CA LEU A 110 -7.65 -4.24 -2.54
C LEU A 110 -7.48 -2.98 -1.69
N ALA A 111 -7.27 -3.13 -0.37
CA ALA A 111 -7.13 -2.00 0.55
C ALA A 111 -5.91 -1.12 0.26
N ILE A 112 -4.82 -1.71 -0.26
CA ILE A 112 -3.60 -0.98 -0.57
C ILE A 112 -3.70 -0.18 -1.88
N PHE A 113 -4.39 -0.72 -2.89
CA PHE A 113 -4.34 -0.19 -4.25
C PHE A 113 -5.59 0.60 -4.67
N PHE A 114 -6.69 0.49 -3.94
CA PHE A 114 -7.96 1.12 -4.32
C PHE A 114 -8.45 2.15 -3.31
N PRO A 115 -9.21 3.18 -3.76
CA PRO A 115 -9.85 4.13 -2.87
C PRO A 115 -10.92 3.44 -2.01
N ARG A 116 -11.15 3.99 -0.80
CA ARG A 116 -12.03 3.42 0.23
C ARG A 116 -13.38 2.92 -0.28
N ASN A 117 -14.04 3.70 -1.14
CA ASN A 117 -15.38 3.33 -1.66
C ASN A 117 -15.32 2.08 -2.55
N VAL A 118 -14.28 1.96 -3.39
CA VAL A 118 -14.07 0.80 -4.24
C VAL A 118 -13.73 -0.43 -3.41
N VAL A 119 -12.91 -0.27 -2.36
CA VAL A 119 -12.58 -1.37 -1.44
C VAL A 119 -13.82 -1.94 -0.77
N ILE A 120 -14.73 -1.10 -0.26
CA ILE A 120 -15.97 -1.56 0.40
C ILE A 120 -16.84 -2.35 -0.57
N VAL A 121 -17.06 -1.83 -1.78
CA VAL A 121 -17.89 -2.50 -2.79
C VAL A 121 -17.23 -3.80 -3.24
N SER A 122 -15.93 -3.78 -3.54
CA SER A 122 -15.19 -4.97 -3.96
C SER A 122 -15.19 -6.05 -2.87
N PHE A 123 -15.02 -5.67 -1.61
CA PHE A 123 -15.09 -6.58 -0.48
C PHE A 123 -16.46 -7.25 -0.37
N ALA A 124 -17.55 -6.47 -0.49
CA ALA A 124 -18.90 -7.01 -0.46
C ALA A 124 -19.16 -7.99 -1.62
N VAL A 125 -18.70 -7.66 -2.83
CA VAL A 125 -18.80 -8.55 -4.01
C VAL A 125 -18.00 -9.83 -3.79
N THR A 126 -16.77 -9.73 -3.30
CA THR A 126 -15.92 -10.91 -3.03
C THR A 126 -16.54 -11.80 -1.94
N LEU A 127 -17.10 -11.22 -0.87
CA LEU A 127 -17.78 -12.01 0.15
C LEU A 127 -19.00 -12.74 -0.43
N LEU A 128 -19.80 -12.06 -1.26
CA LEU A 128 -20.95 -12.68 -1.92
C LEU A 128 -20.51 -13.84 -2.83
N GLU A 129 -19.44 -13.65 -3.59
CA GLU A 129 -18.87 -14.69 -4.45
C GLU A 129 -18.47 -15.94 -3.65
N TYR A 130 -17.73 -15.76 -2.53
CA TYR A 130 -17.35 -16.87 -1.66
C TYR A 130 -18.56 -17.55 -1.00
N LEU A 131 -19.59 -16.78 -0.61
CA LEU A 131 -20.84 -17.34 -0.08
C LEU A 131 -21.55 -18.21 -1.13
N VAL A 132 -21.66 -17.75 -2.37
CA VAL A 132 -22.26 -18.51 -3.47
C VAL A 132 -21.48 -19.82 -3.72
N ILE A 133 -20.14 -19.77 -3.74
CA ILE A 133 -19.31 -20.97 -3.90
C ILE A 133 -19.50 -21.92 -2.72
N MET A 134 -19.59 -21.40 -1.49
CA MET A 134 -19.82 -22.19 -0.28
C MET A 134 -21.19 -22.88 -0.31
N MET A 135 -22.24 -22.20 -0.76
CA MET A 135 -23.57 -22.79 -0.90
C MET A 135 -23.62 -23.91 -1.93
N ASN A 136 -22.82 -23.78 -3.00
CA ASN A 136 -22.68 -24.81 -4.05
C ASN A 136 -21.62 -25.89 -3.71
N SER A 137 -21.16 -25.94 -2.46
CA SER A 137 -20.07 -26.82 -2.04
C SER A 137 -20.32 -28.32 -2.17
N PHE A 138 -21.57 -28.75 -2.37
CA PHE A 138 -21.93 -30.15 -2.63
C PHE A 138 -21.40 -30.68 -3.96
N GLU A 139 -21.12 -29.80 -4.92
CA GLU A 139 -20.61 -30.11 -6.26
C GLU A 139 -19.09 -29.85 -6.41
N ARG A 140 -18.35 -29.78 -5.28
CA ARG A 140 -16.91 -29.53 -5.34
C ARG A 140 -16.18 -30.53 -6.22
N PRO A 141 -15.17 -30.07 -7.01
CA PRO A 141 -14.37 -30.93 -7.84
C PRO A 141 -13.75 -32.09 -7.06
N SER A 142 -13.56 -33.21 -7.74
CA SER A 142 -12.98 -34.43 -7.19
C SER A 142 -11.57 -34.26 -6.62
N VAL A 143 -10.88 -33.15 -6.92
CA VAL A 143 -9.52 -32.88 -6.48
C VAL A 143 -9.42 -32.89 -4.94
N TRP A 144 -10.21 -32.06 -4.25
CA TRP A 144 -10.22 -32.04 -2.79
C TRP A 144 -10.77 -33.33 -2.18
N ARG A 145 -11.82 -33.87 -2.78
CA ARG A 145 -12.51 -35.04 -2.27
C ARG A 145 -11.65 -36.31 -2.32
N ASN A 146 -10.80 -36.45 -3.35
CA ASN A 146 -9.95 -37.60 -3.58
C ASN A 146 -8.52 -37.41 -3.02
N MET A 147 -8.25 -36.31 -2.30
CA MET A 147 -6.95 -36.05 -1.70
C MET A 147 -6.83 -36.81 -0.38
N ASP A 148 -5.68 -37.43 -0.17
CA ASP A 148 -5.33 -38.02 1.12
C ASP A 148 -5.15 -36.98 2.21
N GLU A 149 -5.13 -37.38 3.47
CA GLU A 149 -5.02 -36.46 4.59
C GLU A 149 -3.67 -35.72 4.60
N ALA A 150 -2.58 -36.35 4.16
CA ALA A 150 -1.28 -35.71 4.05
C ALA A 150 -1.29 -34.58 3.00
N GLY A 151 -1.93 -34.84 1.85
CA GLY A 151 -2.11 -33.84 0.81
C GLY A 151 -2.99 -32.64 1.25
N LYS A 152 -4.07 -32.89 1.98
CA LYS A 152 -4.91 -31.84 2.56
C LYS A 152 -4.13 -30.96 3.54
N ILE A 153 -3.38 -31.58 4.45
CA ILE A 153 -2.53 -30.87 5.41
C ILE A 153 -1.46 -30.06 4.66
N GLY A 154 -0.78 -30.66 3.67
CA GLY A 154 0.26 -30.02 2.88
C GLY A 154 -0.27 -28.79 2.12
N THR A 155 -1.45 -28.93 1.46
CA THR A 155 -2.11 -27.83 0.74
C THR A 155 -2.50 -26.69 1.70
N THR A 156 -3.06 -27.03 2.86
CA THR A 156 -3.45 -26.03 3.87
C THR A 156 -2.24 -25.28 4.41
N LEU A 157 -1.20 -25.99 4.85
CA LEU A 157 0.02 -25.38 5.34
C LEU A 157 0.71 -24.52 4.28
N GLY A 158 0.80 -25.01 3.04
CA GLY A 158 1.36 -24.28 1.92
C GLY A 158 0.62 -22.96 1.66
N SER A 159 -0.72 -23.00 1.67
CA SER A 159 -1.56 -21.80 1.53
C SER A 159 -1.32 -20.80 2.66
N PHE A 160 -1.27 -21.24 3.90
CA PHE A 160 -0.98 -20.37 5.04
C PHE A 160 0.40 -19.72 4.95
N VAL A 161 1.43 -20.48 4.55
CA VAL A 161 2.79 -19.93 4.41
C VAL A 161 2.84 -18.89 3.28
N ILE A 162 2.28 -19.20 2.12
CA ILE A 162 2.26 -18.27 0.97
C ILE A 162 1.53 -16.98 1.33
N VAL A 163 0.33 -17.09 1.89
CA VAL A 163 -0.47 -15.91 2.29
C VAL A 163 0.19 -15.15 3.41
N GLY A 164 0.69 -15.84 4.44
CA GLY A 164 1.37 -15.22 5.58
C GLY A 164 2.59 -14.39 5.15
N VAL A 165 3.47 -14.95 4.33
CA VAL A 165 4.65 -14.24 3.80
C VAL A 165 4.23 -13.06 2.91
N SER A 166 3.24 -13.25 2.05
CA SER A 166 2.76 -12.20 1.14
C SER A 166 2.12 -11.04 1.89
N VAL A 167 1.24 -11.32 2.86
CA VAL A 167 0.60 -10.30 3.71
C VAL A 167 1.65 -9.58 4.56
N PHE A 168 2.59 -10.33 5.15
CA PHE A 168 3.67 -9.73 5.93
C PHE A 168 4.51 -8.75 5.08
N ALA A 169 4.90 -9.15 3.87
CA ALA A 169 5.66 -8.29 2.96
C ALA A 169 4.89 -7.01 2.59
N MET A 170 3.59 -7.13 2.30
CA MET A 170 2.72 -6.00 1.98
C MET A 170 2.55 -5.05 3.17
N ILE A 171 2.27 -5.57 4.37
CA ILE A 171 2.10 -4.76 5.57
C ILE A 171 3.41 -4.09 5.96
N PHE A 172 4.54 -4.81 5.90
CA PHE A 172 5.85 -4.26 6.21
C PHE A 172 6.19 -3.06 5.32
N GLU A 173 5.93 -3.18 4.02
CA GLU A 173 6.15 -2.07 3.10
C GLU A 173 5.18 -0.90 3.33
N LEU A 174 3.92 -1.19 3.67
CA LEU A 174 2.95 -0.16 4.03
C LEU A 174 3.38 0.64 5.26
N LEU A 175 3.87 -0.05 6.30
CA LEU A 175 4.39 0.59 7.52
C LEU A 175 5.62 1.46 7.22
N ARG A 176 6.56 0.97 6.43
CA ARG A 176 7.73 1.77 6.01
C ARG A 176 7.34 3.06 5.31
N ARG A 177 6.30 3.02 4.47
CA ARG A 177 5.77 4.21 3.79
C ARG A 177 5.08 5.16 4.72
N TYR A 178 4.27 4.64 5.62
CA TYR A 178 3.60 5.43 6.64
C TYR A 178 4.62 6.21 7.49
N GLU A 179 5.70 5.55 7.91
CA GLU A 179 6.78 6.21 8.64
C GLU A 179 7.50 7.28 7.81
N ALA A 180 7.75 7.04 6.54
CA ALA A 180 8.36 8.02 5.64
C ALA A 180 7.48 9.24 5.44
N GLN A 181 6.17 9.03 5.21
CA GLN A 181 5.19 10.12 5.09
C GLN A 181 5.05 10.92 6.39
N ARG A 182 5.02 10.22 7.54
CA ARG A 182 4.95 10.86 8.84
C ARG A 182 6.16 11.78 9.09
N LYS A 183 7.37 11.30 8.80
CA LYS A 183 8.59 12.13 8.92
C LYS A 183 8.53 13.36 8.04
N GLN A 184 8.05 13.22 6.81
CA GLN A 184 7.92 14.34 5.88
C GLN A 184 6.87 15.37 6.36
N LEU A 185 5.73 14.90 6.90
CA LEU A 185 4.71 15.78 7.47
C LEU A 185 5.23 16.54 8.69
N LEU A 186 6.00 15.88 9.56
CA LEU A 186 6.61 16.53 10.72
C LEU A 186 7.60 17.62 10.28
N SER A 187 8.51 17.32 9.34
CA SER A 187 9.44 18.32 8.79
C SER A 187 8.71 19.51 8.17
N LEU A 188 7.65 19.25 7.38
CA LEU A 188 6.86 20.32 6.79
C LEU A 188 6.14 21.18 7.84
N SER A 189 5.65 20.54 8.92
CA SER A 189 5.03 21.25 10.05
C SER A 189 6.03 22.15 10.77
N GLU A 190 7.27 21.67 11.00
CA GLU A 190 8.36 22.45 11.59
C GLU A 190 8.75 23.64 10.69
N ASP A 191 8.85 23.42 9.38
CA ASP A 191 9.15 24.48 8.41
C ASP A 191 8.04 25.55 8.39
N LEU A 192 6.77 25.15 8.45
CA LEU A 192 5.64 26.07 8.52
C LEU A 192 5.60 26.84 9.83
N GLU A 193 5.88 26.19 10.96
CA GLU A 193 5.97 26.85 12.26
C GLU A 193 7.11 27.86 12.26
N PHE A 194 8.28 27.49 11.74
CA PHE A 194 9.40 28.41 11.57
C PHE A 194 9.03 29.62 10.71
N ALA A 195 8.41 29.40 9.54
CA ALA A 195 7.97 30.47 8.64
C ALA A 195 6.89 31.38 9.27
N ALA A 196 6.04 30.82 10.13
CA ALA A 196 5.01 31.61 10.84
C ALA A 196 5.60 32.54 11.92
N HIS A 197 6.75 32.18 12.50
CA HIS A 197 7.34 32.88 13.64
C HIS A 197 8.60 33.66 13.29
N HIS A 198 9.28 33.33 12.19
CA HIS A 198 10.56 33.95 11.81
C HIS A 198 10.45 34.75 10.50
N ASP A 199 11.34 35.71 10.36
CA ASP A 199 11.56 36.43 9.10
C ASP A 199 12.47 35.59 8.18
N PRO A 200 12.11 35.33 6.91
CA PRO A 200 12.85 34.44 6.02
C PRO A 200 14.25 34.98 5.64
N LEU A 201 14.48 36.29 5.75
CA LEU A 201 15.73 36.93 5.35
C LEU A 201 16.74 36.95 6.51
N THR A 202 16.27 37.35 7.69
CA THR A 202 17.13 37.52 8.87
C THR A 202 17.15 36.31 9.80
N ARG A 203 16.21 35.40 9.66
CA ARG A 203 15.94 34.25 10.56
C ARG A 203 15.60 34.61 11.99
N LEU A 204 15.42 35.89 12.28
CA LEU A 204 14.97 36.38 13.59
C LEU A 204 13.44 36.21 13.70
N TYR A 205 12.94 36.33 14.91
CA TYR A 205 11.48 36.36 15.12
C TYR A 205 10.86 37.51 14.33
N ASN A 206 9.79 37.21 13.60
CA ASN A 206 9.06 38.24 12.87
C ASN A 206 8.29 39.19 13.81
N ARG A 207 7.94 40.37 13.31
CA ARG A 207 7.24 41.39 14.08
C ARG A 207 5.96 40.89 14.74
N ARG A 208 5.22 40.03 14.04
CA ARG A 208 3.95 39.49 14.53
C ARG A 208 4.15 38.59 15.75
N TYR A 209 5.11 37.72 15.72
CA TYR A 209 5.46 36.83 16.82
C TYR A 209 5.97 37.62 18.02
N LEU A 210 6.87 38.60 17.79
CA LEU A 210 7.42 39.44 18.84
C LEU A 210 6.31 40.24 19.58
N VAL A 211 5.40 40.87 18.84
CA VAL A 211 4.28 41.61 19.43
C VAL A 211 3.39 40.70 20.28
N ASN A 212 3.08 39.51 19.80
CA ASN A 212 2.28 38.54 20.55
C ASN A 212 2.98 38.12 21.85
N GLN A 213 4.29 37.82 21.80
CA GLN A 213 5.08 37.44 22.98
C GLN A 213 5.17 38.56 23.99
N VAL A 214 5.41 39.79 23.54
CA VAL A 214 5.46 40.97 24.42
C VAL A 214 4.10 41.19 25.10
N ASN A 215 3.00 41.05 24.36
CA ASN A 215 1.65 41.15 24.93
C ASN A 215 1.36 40.06 25.98
N GLU A 216 1.86 38.86 25.78
CA GLU A 216 1.75 37.80 26.79
C GLU A 216 2.59 38.09 28.03
N TRP A 217 3.81 38.64 27.88
CA TRP A 217 4.67 38.97 28.99
C TRP A 217 4.12 40.13 29.82
N ILE A 218 3.55 41.15 29.17
CA ILE A 218 2.89 42.29 29.86
C ILE A 218 1.74 41.80 30.75
N ARG A 219 1.03 40.72 30.35
CA ARG A 219 -0.08 40.18 31.15
C ARG A 219 0.38 39.34 32.35
N LYS A 220 1.69 39.03 32.48
CA LYS A 220 2.27 38.26 33.58
C LYS A 220 2.99 39.20 34.52
N PRO A 221 2.40 39.59 35.68
CA PRO A 221 2.92 40.65 36.55
C PRO A 221 4.25 40.31 37.26
N GLU A 222 4.73 39.07 37.15
CA GLU A 222 5.91 38.60 37.87
C GLU A 222 7.23 38.74 37.07
N LYS A 223 7.20 39.24 35.84
CA LYS A 223 8.40 39.35 34.99
C LYS A 223 8.64 40.80 34.56
N ASN A 224 9.70 41.39 35.07
CA ASN A 224 10.23 42.63 34.54
C ASN A 224 11.08 42.34 33.30
N PHE A 225 10.80 43.03 32.19
CA PHE A 225 11.59 42.92 30.96
C PHE A 225 11.82 44.32 30.37
N TRP A 226 12.90 44.45 29.62
CA TRP A 226 13.25 45.68 28.92
C TRP A 226 13.26 45.39 27.41
N ILE A 227 12.73 46.31 26.62
CA ILE A 227 12.78 46.26 25.16
C ILE A 227 13.71 47.37 24.69
N CYS A 228 14.76 47.01 23.95
CA CYS A 228 15.65 47.95 23.29
C CYS A 228 15.36 47.91 21.78
N LEU A 229 14.98 49.07 21.24
CA LEU A 229 14.83 49.23 19.80
C LEU A 229 16.13 49.81 19.24
N LEU A 230 16.85 49.05 18.43
CA LEU A 230 18.07 49.49 17.76
C LEU A 230 17.69 49.97 16.36
N TYR A 231 17.93 51.25 16.11
CA TYR A 231 17.73 51.86 14.81
C TYR A 231 19.08 52.23 14.21
N THR A 232 19.47 51.61 13.09
CA THR A 232 20.64 51.98 12.31
C THR A 232 20.15 52.68 11.06
N SER A 233 20.38 53.97 10.91
CA SER A 233 20.11 54.67 9.65
C SER A 233 21.41 54.65 8.82
N ASP A 234 21.36 54.09 7.64
CA ASP A 234 22.40 54.23 6.60
C ASP A 234 22.28 55.60 5.91
N ALA A 235 22.11 56.66 6.68
CA ALA A 235 22.10 58.01 6.16
C ALA A 235 23.45 58.66 6.44
N ALA A 236 24.49 58.20 5.78
CA ALA A 236 25.71 58.93 5.69
C ALA A 236 26.57 58.38 4.54
N ASP A 237 26.18 58.71 3.31
CA ASP A 237 27.14 58.83 2.21
C ASP A 237 26.56 59.83 1.20
N ASP A 238 26.90 61.09 1.40
CA ASP A 238 27.04 62.11 0.38
C ASP A 238 28.50 62.47 0.23
#